data_1fb951124e7f7f936d88b24b53579567
#
_entry.id   1fb951124e7f7f936d88b24b53579567
#
_cell.length_a   1.000
_cell.length_b   1.000
_cell.length_c   1.000
_cell.angle_alpha   90.00
_cell.angle_beta   90.00
_cell.angle_gamma   90.00
#
_symmetry.space_group_name_H-M   'P 1'
#
loop_
_entity.id
_entity.type
_entity.pdbx_description
1 polymer ?
#
loop_
_entity_poly.entity_id
_entity_poly.type
_entity_poly.pdbx_seq_one_letter_code
_entity_poly.pdbx_strand_id
1 'polypeptide(L)'
;MTPISPETRQFINEHQSDDVRNLALQARKYPDVDIPAAITQIAGRQIAAEKIPSWKEIDDIWYPKHLSLEQCSSEITARYKASLLQAESLADLTGGFGIDCSFLATGFRSATYVERQAELCTIAAHNFPALDLNHISVRNDDGVAYLEAMSPVDCIFLDPARRNE
;
A
#
# COMPACT_ATOMS: atom_id res chain seq x y z
N MET A 1 -4.61 -0.35 11.73
CA MET A 1 -5.95 -0.55 11.15
C MET A 1 -6.62 -1.68 11.90
N THR A 2 -7.88 -1.57 12.29
CA THR A 2 -8.61 -2.67 12.94
C THR A 2 -9.01 -3.71 11.89
N PRO A 3 -8.98 -5.01 12.21
CA PRO A 3 -9.47 -6.03 11.28
C PRO A 3 -10.92 -5.72 10.83
N ILE A 4 -11.15 -5.83 9.54
CA ILE A 4 -12.48 -5.57 8.94
C ILE A 4 -13.41 -6.72 9.33
N SER A 5 -14.58 -6.40 9.92
CA SER A 5 -15.57 -7.40 10.29
C SER A 5 -16.13 -8.12 9.07
N PRO A 6 -16.69 -9.35 9.22
CA PRO A 6 -17.33 -10.07 8.12
C PRO A 6 -18.44 -9.26 7.44
N GLU A 7 -19.25 -8.53 8.21
CA GLU A 7 -20.36 -7.70 7.71
C GLU A 7 -19.82 -6.52 6.89
N THR A 8 -18.77 -5.88 7.38
CA THR A 8 -18.11 -4.79 6.64
C THR A 8 -17.44 -5.29 5.37
N ARG A 9 -16.83 -6.49 5.39
CA ARG A 9 -16.22 -7.11 4.20
C ARG A 9 -17.28 -7.46 3.16
N GLN A 10 -18.40 -8.02 3.58
CA GLN A 10 -19.52 -8.30 2.68
C GLN A 10 -20.03 -7.01 2.03
N PHE A 11 -20.25 -5.97 2.83
CA PHE A 11 -20.68 -4.66 2.34
C PHE A 11 -19.71 -4.09 1.29
N ILE A 12 -18.38 -4.16 1.52
CA ILE A 12 -17.36 -3.71 0.55
C ILE A 12 -17.53 -4.46 -0.78
N ASN A 13 -17.73 -5.76 -0.75
CA ASN A 13 -17.84 -6.58 -1.96
C ASN A 13 -19.14 -6.29 -2.74
N GLU A 14 -20.24 -6.04 -2.05
CA GLU A 14 -21.53 -5.72 -2.66
C GLU A 14 -21.57 -4.32 -3.29
N HIS A 15 -20.80 -3.36 -2.72
CA HIS A 15 -20.83 -1.95 -3.09
C HIS A 15 -19.55 -1.44 -3.78
N GLN A 16 -18.69 -2.33 -4.27
CA GLN A 16 -17.38 -1.96 -4.82
C GLN A 16 -17.42 -0.99 -6.01
N SER A 17 -18.55 -0.89 -6.72
CA SER A 17 -18.76 0.00 -7.86
C SER A 17 -19.61 1.24 -7.53
N ASP A 18 -20.07 1.36 -6.28
CA ASP A 18 -20.98 2.44 -5.88
C ASP A 18 -20.22 3.75 -5.59
N ASP A 19 -20.94 4.87 -5.68
CA ASP A 19 -20.41 6.17 -5.29
C ASP A 19 -20.25 6.24 -3.77
N VAL A 20 -19.01 6.34 -3.32
CA VAL A 20 -18.64 6.38 -1.89
C VAL A 20 -19.27 7.55 -1.13
N ARG A 21 -19.58 8.66 -1.80
CA ARG A 21 -20.27 9.82 -1.18
C ARG A 21 -21.71 9.47 -0.84
N ASN A 22 -22.37 8.76 -1.75
CA ASN A 22 -23.73 8.30 -1.52
C ASN A 22 -23.80 7.25 -0.41
N LEU A 23 -22.82 6.34 -0.33
CA LEU A 23 -22.72 5.38 0.76
C LEU A 23 -22.52 6.06 2.11
N ALA A 24 -21.69 7.12 2.18
CA ALA A 24 -21.50 7.90 3.39
C ALA A 24 -22.80 8.52 3.91
N LEU A 25 -23.64 9.06 3.03
CA LEU A 25 -24.93 9.65 3.38
C LEU A 25 -25.93 8.60 3.90
N GLN A 26 -25.76 7.35 3.52
CA GLN A 26 -26.64 6.25 3.91
C GLN A 26 -26.13 5.46 5.13
N ALA A 27 -25.08 5.87 5.80
CA ALA A 27 -24.44 5.18 6.92
C ALA A 27 -25.42 4.67 7.98
N ARG A 28 -26.46 5.42 8.29
CA ARG A 28 -27.48 5.03 9.29
C ARG A 28 -28.30 3.78 8.94
N LYS A 29 -28.30 3.36 7.67
CA LYS A 29 -29.01 2.17 7.21
C LYS A 29 -28.24 0.87 7.54
N TYR A 30 -26.96 0.98 7.86
CA TYR A 30 -26.05 -0.14 8.04
C TYR A 30 -25.36 -0.08 9.42
N PRO A 31 -26.10 -0.30 10.51
CA PRO A 31 -25.59 -0.10 11.88
C PRO A 31 -24.45 -1.08 12.26
N ASP A 32 -24.39 -2.25 11.61
CA ASP A 32 -23.39 -3.30 11.89
C ASP A 32 -22.14 -3.19 11.01
N VAL A 33 -22.08 -2.18 10.12
CA VAL A 33 -20.98 -1.95 9.18
C VAL A 33 -20.14 -0.77 9.62
N ASP A 34 -18.83 -0.94 9.66
CA ASP A 34 -17.90 0.19 9.78
C ASP A 34 -17.84 0.95 8.45
N ILE A 35 -18.79 1.86 8.26
CA ILE A 35 -18.92 2.64 7.01
C ILE A 35 -17.66 3.47 6.69
N PRO A 36 -17.00 4.16 7.62
CA PRO A 36 -15.73 4.84 7.36
C PRO A 36 -14.65 3.91 6.80
N ALA A 37 -14.47 2.73 7.40
CA ALA A 37 -13.52 1.74 6.91
C ALA A 37 -13.95 1.19 5.53
N ALA A 38 -15.23 0.85 5.36
CA ALA A 38 -15.78 0.36 4.08
C ALA A 38 -15.56 1.35 2.93
N ILE A 39 -15.89 2.63 3.14
CA ILE A 39 -15.68 3.69 2.15
C ILE A 39 -14.21 3.82 1.77
N THR A 40 -13.30 3.77 2.74
CA THR A 40 -11.86 3.81 2.47
C THR A 40 -11.42 2.66 1.58
N GLN A 41 -11.91 1.43 1.84
CA GLN A 41 -11.56 0.26 1.04
C GLN A 41 -12.21 0.29 -0.35
N ILE A 42 -13.48 0.69 -0.47
CA ILE A 42 -14.17 0.81 -1.75
C ILE A 42 -13.48 1.87 -2.63
N ALA A 43 -13.24 3.07 -2.10
CA ALA A 43 -12.53 4.12 -2.83
C ALA A 43 -11.12 3.67 -3.25
N GLY A 44 -10.40 2.97 -2.34
CA GLY A 44 -9.10 2.40 -2.62
C GLY A 44 -9.11 1.40 -3.77
N ARG A 45 -10.07 0.47 -3.77
CA ARG A 45 -10.26 -0.51 -4.85
C ARG A 45 -10.57 0.15 -6.20
N GLN A 46 -11.42 1.19 -6.20
CA GLN A 46 -11.76 1.94 -7.42
C GLN A 46 -10.54 2.61 -8.03
N ILE A 47 -9.72 3.30 -7.22
CA ILE A 47 -8.47 3.94 -7.68
C ILE A 47 -7.46 2.87 -8.13
N ALA A 48 -7.30 1.78 -7.38
CA ALA A 48 -6.36 0.71 -7.70
C ALA A 48 -6.73 0.00 -9.01
N ALA A 49 -8.01 -0.12 -9.33
CA ALA A 49 -8.46 -0.72 -10.60
C ALA A 49 -7.86 -0.03 -11.84
N GLU A 50 -7.63 1.27 -11.77
CA GLU A 50 -7.02 2.05 -12.85
C GLU A 50 -5.49 2.15 -12.72
N LYS A 51 -5.00 2.30 -11.49
CA LYS A 51 -3.62 2.66 -11.22
C LYS A 51 -2.70 1.45 -11.00
N ILE A 52 -3.24 0.37 -10.42
CA ILE A 52 -2.53 -0.85 -10.03
C ILE A 52 -3.41 -2.07 -10.31
N PRO A 53 -3.76 -2.34 -11.57
CA PRO A 53 -4.77 -3.35 -11.93
C PRO A 53 -4.42 -4.75 -11.43
N SER A 54 -3.14 -5.12 -11.30
CA SER A 54 -2.74 -6.44 -10.77
C SER A 54 -3.13 -6.65 -9.31
N TRP A 55 -3.29 -5.59 -8.51
CA TRP A 55 -3.69 -5.70 -7.11
C TRP A 55 -5.19 -5.83 -6.93
N LYS A 56 -5.98 -5.41 -7.94
CA LYS A 56 -7.44 -5.51 -7.92
C LYS A 56 -7.93 -6.96 -7.79
N GLU A 57 -7.19 -7.89 -8.37
CA GLU A 57 -7.54 -9.32 -8.36
C GLU A 57 -7.26 -10.01 -7.02
N ILE A 58 -6.69 -9.28 -6.05
CA ILE A 58 -6.34 -9.82 -4.73
C ILE A 58 -7.29 -9.23 -3.68
N ASP A 59 -8.21 -10.04 -3.20
CA ASP A 59 -9.29 -9.60 -2.31
C ASP A 59 -8.82 -9.08 -0.94
N ASP A 60 -7.65 -9.55 -0.47
CA ASP A 60 -7.14 -9.26 0.87
C ASP A 60 -6.18 -8.05 0.91
N ILE A 61 -6.16 -7.22 -0.10
CA ILE A 61 -5.38 -5.97 -0.10
C ILE A 61 -6.08 -4.90 0.75
N TRP A 62 -5.32 -4.30 1.65
CA TRP A 62 -5.74 -3.12 2.41
C TRP A 62 -5.30 -1.85 1.72
N TYR A 63 -6.21 -0.90 1.58
CA TYR A 63 -5.95 0.39 0.96
C TYR A 63 -5.87 1.49 2.01
N PRO A 64 -4.89 2.42 1.89
CA PRO A 64 -4.79 3.58 2.76
C PRO A 64 -5.83 4.64 2.40
N LYS A 65 -5.90 5.70 3.20
CA LYS A 65 -6.69 6.88 2.85
C LYS A 65 -6.29 7.43 1.47
N HIS A 66 -7.26 8.03 0.80
CA HIS A 66 -7.21 8.50 -0.59
C HIS A 66 -5.90 9.22 -1.01
N LEU A 67 -5.39 10.13 -0.20
CA LEU A 67 -4.20 10.92 -0.54
C LEU A 67 -2.95 10.05 -0.81
N SER A 68 -2.72 9.02 0.01
CA SER A 68 -1.56 8.14 -0.18
C SER A 68 -1.64 7.32 -1.47
N LEU A 69 -2.85 6.96 -1.90
CA LEU A 69 -3.09 6.27 -3.17
C LEU A 69 -2.88 7.18 -4.38
N GLU A 70 -3.30 8.45 -4.29
CA GLU A 70 -3.09 9.38 -5.40
C GLU A 70 -1.61 9.67 -5.66
N GLN A 71 -0.82 9.73 -4.61
CA GLN A 71 0.62 10.04 -4.67
C GLN A 71 1.50 8.85 -5.03
N CYS A 72 1.02 7.61 -4.94
CA CYS A 72 1.81 6.44 -5.28
C CYS A 72 2.05 6.30 -6.80
N SER A 73 3.08 5.57 -7.18
CA SER A 73 3.36 5.22 -8.58
C SER A 73 2.22 4.41 -9.20
N SER A 74 2.02 4.54 -10.51
CA SER A 74 1.21 3.59 -11.26
C SER A 74 1.96 2.27 -11.43
N GLU A 75 1.23 1.18 -11.67
CA GLU A 75 1.82 -0.13 -11.92
C GLU A 75 2.83 -0.11 -13.08
N ILE A 76 2.50 0.59 -14.16
CA ILE A 76 3.39 0.72 -15.32
C ILE A 76 4.72 1.38 -14.91
N THR A 77 4.66 2.46 -14.12
CA THR A 77 5.84 3.14 -13.63
C THR A 77 6.66 2.28 -12.67
N ALA A 78 6.00 1.58 -11.75
CA ALA A 78 6.66 0.69 -10.79
C ALA A 78 7.34 -0.50 -11.49
N ARG A 79 6.67 -1.12 -12.48
CA ARG A 79 7.25 -2.19 -13.30
C ARG A 79 8.44 -1.71 -14.13
N TYR A 80 8.37 -0.51 -14.69
CA TYR A 80 9.50 0.07 -15.40
C TYR A 80 10.70 0.27 -14.48
N LYS A 81 10.51 0.86 -13.30
CA LYS A 81 11.57 1.01 -12.28
C LYS A 81 12.16 -0.36 -11.91
N ALA A 82 11.33 -1.36 -11.69
CA ALA A 82 11.75 -2.72 -11.35
C ALA A 82 12.59 -3.38 -12.46
N SER A 83 12.28 -3.11 -13.72
CA SER A 83 13.03 -3.68 -14.87
C SER A 83 14.47 -3.16 -14.98
N LEU A 84 14.81 -2.06 -14.29
CA LEU A 84 16.13 -1.46 -14.33
C LEU A 84 17.09 -2.04 -13.29
N LEU A 85 16.61 -2.77 -12.29
CA LEU A 85 17.36 -3.13 -11.09
C LEU A 85 17.19 -4.61 -10.75
N GLN A 86 18.30 -5.29 -10.50
CA GLN A 86 18.34 -6.65 -9.98
C GLN A 86 19.62 -6.85 -9.17
N ALA A 87 19.50 -7.28 -7.92
CA ALA A 87 20.64 -7.54 -7.03
C ALA A 87 20.20 -8.41 -5.84
N GLU A 88 21.07 -8.58 -4.82
CA GLU A 88 20.77 -9.40 -3.64
C GLU A 88 19.89 -8.64 -2.62
N SER A 89 20.16 -7.35 -2.38
CA SER A 89 19.54 -6.59 -1.28
C SER A 89 19.07 -5.19 -1.69
N LEU A 90 17.87 -4.84 -1.25
CA LEU A 90 17.20 -3.55 -1.50
C LEU A 90 16.83 -2.88 -0.17
N ALA A 91 17.01 -1.57 -0.06
CA ALA A 91 16.35 -0.73 0.94
C ALA A 91 15.53 0.38 0.26
N ASP A 92 14.21 0.33 0.42
CA ASP A 92 13.34 1.45 0.08
C ASP A 92 13.15 2.33 1.32
N LEU A 93 13.74 3.53 1.29
CA LEU A 93 13.73 4.46 2.42
C LEU A 93 12.56 5.46 2.39
N THR A 94 11.67 5.31 1.43
CA THR A 94 10.52 6.20 1.20
C THR A 94 9.24 5.40 0.92
N GLY A 95 9.01 4.34 1.66
CA GLY A 95 8.08 3.25 1.39
C GLY A 95 6.67 3.63 0.95
N GLY A 96 6.07 4.68 1.56
CA GLY A 96 4.74 5.14 1.20
C GLY A 96 3.67 4.04 1.25
N PHE A 97 2.85 3.90 0.23
CA PHE A 97 1.89 2.79 0.15
C PHE A 97 2.55 1.44 -0.19
N GLY A 98 3.82 1.43 -0.58
CA GLY A 98 4.59 0.21 -0.85
C GLY A 98 4.53 -0.29 -2.30
N ILE A 99 3.96 0.49 -3.23
CA ILE A 99 3.85 0.06 -4.64
C ILE A 99 5.24 -0.14 -5.25
N ASP A 100 6.09 0.88 -5.23
CA ASP A 100 7.42 0.78 -5.80
C ASP A 100 8.22 -0.35 -5.15
N CYS A 101 8.20 -0.43 -3.80
CA CYS A 101 8.85 -1.50 -3.05
C CYS A 101 8.39 -2.89 -3.49
N SER A 102 7.08 -3.11 -3.66
CA SER A 102 6.51 -4.41 -4.04
C SER A 102 6.98 -4.89 -5.41
N PHE A 103 7.05 -3.99 -6.40
CA PHE A 103 7.52 -4.35 -7.74
C PHE A 103 9.05 -4.48 -7.80
N LEU A 104 9.79 -3.55 -7.18
CA LEU A 104 11.25 -3.61 -7.10
C LEU A 104 11.72 -4.91 -6.43
N ALA A 105 11.12 -5.28 -5.30
CA ALA A 105 11.51 -6.45 -4.52
C ALA A 105 11.50 -7.77 -5.31
N THR A 106 10.73 -7.85 -6.40
CA THR A 106 10.73 -9.05 -7.27
C THR A 106 12.09 -9.32 -7.92
N GLY A 107 12.95 -8.31 -8.05
CA GLY A 107 14.32 -8.43 -8.57
C GLY A 107 15.38 -8.63 -7.49
N PHE A 108 14.99 -8.79 -6.22
CA PHE A 108 15.92 -8.88 -5.08
C PHE A 108 15.64 -10.10 -4.21
N ARG A 109 16.68 -10.62 -3.55
CA ARG A 109 16.56 -11.74 -2.64
C ARG A 109 16.01 -11.33 -1.27
N SER A 110 16.31 -10.10 -0.86
CA SER A 110 15.78 -9.47 0.34
C SER A 110 15.50 -7.99 0.11
N ALA A 111 14.46 -7.48 0.72
CA ALA A 111 14.14 -6.07 0.68
C ALA A 111 13.74 -5.55 2.07
N THR A 112 14.08 -4.29 2.33
CA THR A 112 13.62 -3.58 3.51
C THR A 112 12.81 -2.38 3.06
N TYR A 113 11.57 -2.32 3.52
CA TYR A 113 10.66 -1.19 3.37
C TYR A 113 10.73 -0.33 4.63
N VAL A 114 11.01 0.97 4.48
CA VAL A 114 11.11 1.94 5.58
C VAL A 114 10.10 3.05 5.37
N GLU A 115 9.24 3.28 6.35
CA GLU A 115 8.20 4.33 6.31
C GLU A 115 7.95 4.87 7.73
N ARG A 116 7.88 6.19 7.87
CA ARG A 116 7.67 6.85 9.16
C ARG A 116 6.21 6.82 9.65
N GLN A 117 5.25 6.69 8.74
CA GLN A 117 3.83 6.62 9.08
C GLN A 117 3.45 5.19 9.51
N ALA A 118 3.21 4.97 10.80
CA ALA A 118 2.88 3.66 11.36
C ALA A 118 1.64 3.02 10.70
N GLU A 119 0.66 3.83 10.24
CA GLU A 119 -0.51 3.33 9.52
C GLU A 119 -0.12 2.66 8.20
N LEU A 120 0.77 3.28 7.42
CA LEU A 120 1.26 2.72 6.16
C LEU A 120 2.12 1.48 6.39
N CYS A 121 2.95 1.46 7.44
CA CYS A 121 3.69 0.26 7.84
C CYS A 121 2.77 -0.91 8.18
N THR A 122 1.66 -0.65 8.88
CA THR A 122 0.67 -1.69 9.20
C THR A 122 0.02 -2.26 7.93
N ILE A 123 -0.32 -1.39 6.98
CA ILE A 123 -0.89 -1.77 5.69
C ILE A 123 0.14 -2.58 4.87
N ALA A 124 1.38 -2.12 4.78
CA ALA A 124 2.45 -2.79 4.06
C ALA A 124 2.75 -4.18 4.65
N ALA A 125 2.82 -4.31 5.98
CA ALA A 125 3.03 -5.58 6.67
C ALA A 125 1.91 -6.60 6.43
N HIS A 126 0.69 -6.14 6.14
CA HIS A 126 -0.42 -6.99 5.73
C HIS A 126 -0.36 -7.32 4.23
N ASN A 127 -0.12 -6.31 3.38
CA ASN A 127 -0.19 -6.46 1.93
C ASN A 127 0.96 -7.28 1.34
N PHE A 128 2.19 -7.12 1.82
CA PHE A 128 3.33 -7.85 1.25
C PHE A 128 3.17 -9.38 1.32
N PRO A 129 2.75 -9.98 2.45
CA PRO A 129 2.41 -11.41 2.46
C PRO A 129 1.25 -11.78 1.52
N ALA A 130 0.21 -10.95 1.41
CA ALA A 130 -0.91 -11.18 0.50
C ALA A 130 -0.48 -11.15 -0.99
N LEU A 131 0.65 -10.51 -1.29
CA LEU A 131 1.30 -10.44 -2.60
C LEU A 131 2.40 -11.50 -2.79
N ASP A 132 2.54 -12.46 -1.88
CA ASP A 132 3.63 -13.45 -1.85
C ASP A 132 5.05 -12.84 -1.71
N LEU A 133 5.15 -11.61 -1.19
CA LEU A 133 6.42 -10.88 -1.00
C LEU A 133 6.96 -11.03 0.43
N ASN A 134 7.05 -12.27 0.92
CA ASN A 134 7.48 -12.59 2.29
C ASN A 134 8.94 -12.23 2.61
N HIS A 135 9.74 -11.90 1.62
CA HIS A 135 11.15 -11.49 1.77
C HIS A 135 11.31 -9.98 2.01
N ILE A 136 10.21 -9.22 2.11
CA ILE A 136 10.23 -7.80 2.46
C ILE A 136 10.07 -7.64 3.98
N SER A 137 11.05 -6.98 4.60
CA SER A 137 10.98 -6.58 6.01
C SER A 137 10.43 -5.17 6.14
N VAL A 138 9.39 -4.96 6.94
CA VAL A 138 8.81 -3.65 7.21
C VAL A 138 9.46 -2.99 8.42
N ARG A 139 9.87 -1.72 8.30
CA ARG A 139 10.44 -0.89 9.37
C ARG A 139 9.65 0.41 9.48
N ASN A 140 9.14 0.67 10.68
CA ASN A 140 8.54 1.97 10.99
C ASN A 140 9.62 2.88 11.55
N ASP A 141 10.27 3.64 10.65
CA ASP A 141 11.40 4.50 10.99
C ASP A 141 11.46 5.69 10.03
N ASP A 142 12.28 6.69 10.37
CA ASP A 142 12.67 7.75 9.46
C ASP A 142 13.74 7.22 8.49
N GLY A 143 13.55 7.46 7.18
CA GLY A 143 14.45 6.93 6.14
C GLY A 143 15.90 7.40 6.27
N VAL A 144 16.14 8.64 6.76
CA VAL A 144 17.50 9.17 6.98
C VAL A 144 18.13 8.52 8.20
N ALA A 145 17.40 8.44 9.32
CA ALA A 145 17.88 7.78 10.53
C ALA A 145 18.18 6.29 10.27
N TYR A 146 17.33 5.61 9.51
CA TYR A 146 17.56 4.24 9.13
C TYR A 146 18.81 4.09 8.25
N LEU A 147 19.01 4.98 7.25
CA LEU A 147 20.19 4.98 6.37
C LEU A 147 21.49 5.10 7.16
N GLU A 148 21.52 5.96 8.19
CA GLU A 148 22.71 6.17 9.02
C GLU A 148 23.08 4.94 9.87
N ALA A 149 22.10 4.10 10.21
CA ALA A 149 22.30 2.96 11.11
C ALA A 149 22.34 1.60 10.39
N MET A 150 21.86 1.50 9.14
CA MET A 150 21.74 0.23 8.43
C MET A 150 23.09 -0.29 7.93
N SER A 151 23.17 -1.60 7.77
CA SER A 151 24.28 -2.23 7.04
C SER A 151 24.19 -1.90 5.55
N PRO A 152 25.33 -1.89 4.81
CA PRO A 152 25.33 -1.66 3.37
C PRO A 152 24.41 -2.66 2.64
N VAL A 153 23.71 -2.18 1.61
CA VAL A 153 22.89 -2.96 0.68
C VAL A 153 23.30 -2.66 -0.75
N ASP A 154 22.90 -3.52 -1.69
CA ASP A 154 23.28 -3.34 -3.10
C ASP A 154 22.52 -2.19 -3.77
N CYS A 155 21.28 -1.95 -3.35
CA CYS A 155 20.45 -0.91 -3.91
C CYS A 155 19.68 -0.14 -2.83
N ILE A 156 19.67 1.19 -2.95
CA ILE A 156 18.82 2.07 -2.15
C ILE A 156 17.84 2.77 -3.10
N PHE A 157 16.56 2.67 -2.79
CA PHE A 157 15.50 3.38 -3.50
C PHE A 157 15.00 4.58 -2.69
N LEU A 158 14.83 5.72 -3.38
CA LEU A 158 14.36 6.99 -2.81
C LEU A 158 13.38 7.65 -3.80
N ASP A 159 12.14 7.83 -3.37
CA ASP A 159 11.11 8.61 -4.08
C ASP A 159 10.31 9.43 -3.06
N PRO A 160 10.90 10.49 -2.49
CA PRO A 160 10.26 11.26 -1.44
C PRO A 160 9.01 11.98 -1.96
N ALA A 161 7.95 11.98 -1.15
CA ALA A 161 6.71 12.68 -1.46
C ALA A 161 6.98 14.16 -1.77
N ARG A 162 6.31 14.69 -2.79
CA ARG A 162 6.37 16.12 -3.12
C ARG A 162 5.85 16.93 -1.92
N ARG A 163 6.58 17.95 -1.52
CA ARG A 163 6.08 18.91 -0.52
C ARG A 163 4.94 19.69 -1.17
N ASN A 164 3.77 19.65 -0.58
CA ASN A 164 2.76 20.65 -0.85
C ASN A 164 3.26 21.93 -0.19
N GLU A 165 3.59 22.94 -0.98
CA GLU A 165 3.84 24.31 -0.51
C GLU A 165 2.53 24.92 0.01
#